data_4c16a195234ef39f61bf4f5bbb745955
#
_entry.id   4c16a195234ef39f61bf4f5bbb745955
#
_cell.length_a   1.000
_cell.length_b   1.000
_cell.length_c   1.000
_cell.angle_alpha   90.00
_cell.angle_beta   90.00
_cell.angle_gamma   90.00
#
_symmetry.space_group_name_H-M   'P 1'
#
loop_
_entity.id
_entity.type
_entity.pdbx_description
1 polymer ?
#
loop_
_entity_poly.entity_id
_entity_poly.type
_entity_poly.pdbx_seq_one_letter_code
_entity_poly.pdbx_strand_id
1 'polypeptide(L)'
;SGLILNIILDPIFILNEVNVFGLFTIQGLGMGVSGAAWATGIGQSSILFTYAVIYMSKWKPFAIRIIKQFDLKIIKQIFNIGVFVGVQSMLFTAISMVVAKMVVSYGEGPLAIQRIGSQIESVAWMIASGFQVALASFVGQNFGAGKYDRIREGYKQSMKLLIPYGILVNILLFVFAEQLFSIFFENPATLAIGKTYLEILS
;
A
#
# COMPACT_ATOMS: atom_id res chain seq x y z
N SER A 1 -8.49 11.78 2.98
CA SER A 1 -8.22 12.88 3.94
C SER A 1 -6.93 12.64 4.73
N GLY A 2 -6.72 11.47 5.32
CA GLY A 2 -5.52 11.18 6.12
C GLY A 2 -4.20 11.32 5.36
N LEU A 3 -4.12 10.88 4.10
CA LEU A 3 -2.94 11.05 3.26
C LEU A 3 -2.59 12.52 3.01
N ILE A 4 -3.59 13.34 2.67
CA ILE A 4 -3.37 14.78 2.42
C ILE A 4 -2.86 15.46 3.70
N LEU A 5 -3.45 15.11 4.85
CA LEU A 5 -3.02 15.64 6.13
C LEU A 5 -1.57 15.22 6.46
N ASN A 6 -1.21 13.98 6.18
CA ASN A 6 0.14 13.47 6.38
C ASN A 6 1.16 14.20 5.49
N ILE A 7 0.87 14.37 4.19
CA ILE A 7 1.73 15.13 3.25
C ILE A 7 1.99 16.56 3.74
N ILE A 8 1.00 17.19 4.39
CA ILE A 8 1.14 18.56 4.92
C ILE A 8 1.90 18.54 6.26
N LEU A 9 1.62 17.61 7.14
CA LEU A 9 2.19 17.57 8.48
C LEU A 9 3.62 17.03 8.52
N ASP A 10 3.99 16.09 7.63
CA ASP A 10 5.33 15.51 7.60
C ASP A 10 6.43 16.58 7.47
N PRO A 11 6.40 17.50 6.48
CA PRO A 11 7.42 18.56 6.39
C PRO A 11 7.45 19.45 7.64
N ILE A 12 6.28 19.81 8.18
CA ILE A 12 6.16 20.73 9.32
C ILE A 12 6.74 20.11 10.59
N PHE A 13 6.55 18.82 10.80
CA PHE A 13 7.00 18.13 12.01
C PHE A 13 8.45 17.64 11.91
N ILE A 14 8.88 17.23 10.72
CA ILE A 14 10.21 16.64 10.51
C ILE A 14 11.28 17.71 10.40
N LEU A 15 11.04 18.77 9.61
CA LEU A 15 12.03 19.76 9.24
C LEU A 15 12.04 20.95 10.23
N ASN A 16 13.21 21.59 10.36
CA ASN A 16 13.32 22.85 11.12
C ASN A 16 12.71 24.03 10.36
N GLU A 17 12.88 24.02 9.04
CA GLU A 17 12.35 25.04 8.13
C GLU A 17 11.74 24.35 6.92
N VAL A 18 10.54 24.75 6.56
CA VAL A 18 9.79 24.25 5.39
C VAL A 18 9.71 25.35 4.34
N ASN A 19 10.38 25.15 3.23
CA ASN A 19 10.33 26.05 2.10
C ASN A 19 9.15 25.66 1.20
N VAL A 20 8.08 26.47 1.20
CA VAL A 20 6.87 26.17 0.44
C VAL A 20 7.01 26.76 -0.97
N PHE A 21 7.43 25.92 -1.93
CA PHE A 21 7.58 26.26 -3.36
C PHE A 21 8.44 27.50 -3.64
N GLY A 22 9.38 27.85 -2.74
CA GLY A 22 10.21 29.05 -2.90
C GLY A 22 9.50 30.37 -2.61
N LEU A 23 8.24 30.36 -2.21
CA LEU A 23 7.43 31.57 -1.97
C LEU A 23 7.58 32.10 -0.54
N PHE A 24 7.61 31.22 0.44
CA PHE A 24 7.80 31.58 1.84
C PHE A 24 8.34 30.38 2.65
N THR A 25 9.04 30.69 3.74
CA THR A 25 9.59 29.69 4.65
C THR A 25 8.74 29.68 5.93
N ILE A 26 8.27 28.49 6.32
CA ILE A 26 7.54 28.28 7.56
C ILE A 26 8.51 27.61 8.54
N GLN A 27 8.53 28.06 9.80
CA GLN A 27 9.29 27.41 10.85
C GLN A 27 8.62 26.10 11.21
N GLY A 28 9.34 25.01 11.02
CA GLY A 28 8.91 23.66 11.39
C GLY A 28 9.30 23.32 12.82
N LEU A 29 8.89 22.16 13.29
CA LEU A 29 9.14 21.70 14.66
C LEU A 29 10.49 20.97 14.82
N GLY A 30 11.14 20.60 13.73
CA GLY A 30 12.46 19.96 13.74
C GLY A 30 12.54 18.64 14.52
N MET A 31 11.43 17.92 14.65
CA MET A 31 11.34 16.69 15.47
C MET A 31 11.96 15.47 14.79
N GLY A 32 12.40 15.57 13.52
CA GLY A 32 12.99 14.47 12.79
C GLY A 32 12.08 13.24 12.71
N VAL A 33 12.63 12.06 13.04
CA VAL A 33 11.90 10.78 12.98
C VAL A 33 10.67 10.76 13.89
N SER A 34 10.74 11.39 15.06
CA SER A 34 9.60 11.51 15.96
C SER A 34 8.47 12.34 15.36
N GLY A 35 8.82 13.39 14.60
CA GLY A 35 7.87 14.20 13.85
C GLY A 35 7.09 13.40 12.81
N ALA A 36 7.77 12.55 12.06
CA ALA A 36 7.12 11.64 11.09
C ALA A 36 6.12 10.70 11.77
N ALA A 37 6.47 10.14 12.93
CA ALA A 37 5.58 9.28 13.70
C ALA A 37 4.31 10.01 14.17
N TRP A 38 4.46 11.23 14.67
CA TRP A 38 3.33 12.07 15.09
C TRP A 38 2.44 12.48 13.91
N ALA A 39 3.02 12.92 12.79
CA ALA A 39 2.27 13.28 11.59
C ALA A 39 1.45 12.10 11.05
N THR A 40 2.04 10.91 11.02
CA THR A 40 1.36 9.67 10.62
C THR A 40 0.23 9.32 11.60
N GLY A 41 0.48 9.41 12.91
CA GLY A 41 -0.53 9.17 13.95
C GLY A 41 -1.73 10.11 13.83
N ILE A 42 -1.49 11.41 13.63
CA ILE A 42 -2.54 12.41 13.42
C ILE A 42 -3.28 12.13 12.10
N GLY A 43 -2.56 11.81 11.02
CA GLY A 43 -3.15 11.43 9.73
C GLY A 43 -4.12 10.25 9.86
N GLN A 44 -3.74 9.19 10.55
CA GLN A 44 -4.58 8.03 10.81
C GLN A 44 -5.77 8.35 11.72
N SER A 45 -5.53 9.14 12.78
CA SER A 45 -6.60 9.57 13.68
C SER A 45 -7.66 10.43 13.00
N SER A 46 -7.26 11.25 12.00
CA SER A 46 -8.18 12.06 11.22
C SER A 46 -9.16 11.22 10.40
N ILE A 47 -8.76 10.02 9.98
CA ILE A 47 -9.63 9.08 9.27
C ILE A 47 -10.72 8.59 10.21
N LEU A 48 -10.36 8.18 11.43
CA LEU A 48 -11.32 7.76 12.45
C LEU A 48 -12.30 8.88 12.80
N PHE A 49 -11.79 10.10 12.96
CA PHE A 49 -12.61 11.28 13.23
C PHE A 49 -13.60 11.55 12.08
N THR A 50 -13.14 11.47 10.83
CA THR A 50 -13.99 11.63 9.64
C THR A 50 -15.11 10.59 9.63
N TYR A 51 -14.79 9.32 9.90
CA TYR A 51 -15.80 8.27 10.00
C TYR A 51 -16.80 8.53 11.14
N ALA A 52 -16.33 8.99 12.31
CA ALA A 52 -17.21 9.33 13.43
C ALA A 52 -18.17 10.47 13.05
N VAL A 53 -17.67 11.52 12.40
CA VAL A 53 -18.50 12.65 11.95
C VAL A 53 -19.55 12.20 10.92
N ILE A 54 -19.17 11.39 9.93
CA ILE A 54 -20.09 10.82 8.93
C ILE A 54 -21.17 9.97 9.62
N TYR A 55 -20.76 9.18 10.60
CA TYR A 55 -21.67 8.32 11.35
C TYR A 55 -22.67 9.12 12.22
N MET A 56 -22.22 10.23 12.81
CA MET A 56 -23.10 11.13 13.57
C MET A 56 -23.99 12.01 12.67
N SER A 57 -23.66 12.14 11.41
CA SER A 57 -24.43 12.90 10.42
C SER A 57 -25.72 12.17 10.03
N LYS A 58 -26.65 12.90 9.40
CA LYS A 58 -27.89 12.34 8.82
C LYS A 58 -27.64 11.35 7.67
N TRP A 59 -26.44 11.32 7.12
CA TRP A 59 -25.97 10.45 6.04
C TRP A 59 -25.49 9.07 6.56
N LYS A 60 -26.14 8.52 7.58
CA LYS A 60 -25.79 7.22 8.14
C LYS A 60 -25.90 6.13 7.07
N PRO A 61 -24.79 5.58 6.55
CA PRO A 61 -24.86 4.52 5.54
C PRO A 61 -25.41 3.21 6.12
N PHE A 62 -25.28 3.02 7.44
CA PHE A 62 -25.80 1.87 8.19
C PHE A 62 -25.93 2.21 9.67
N ALA A 63 -26.84 1.53 10.37
CA ALA A 63 -26.96 1.65 11.82
C ALA A 63 -26.00 0.68 12.50
N ILE A 64 -24.97 1.18 13.17
CA ILE A 64 -24.15 0.36 14.08
C ILE A 64 -25.02 0.11 15.32
N ARG A 65 -25.54 -1.11 15.45
CA ARG A 65 -26.09 -1.56 16.72
C ARG A 65 -24.93 -2.04 17.58
N ILE A 66 -24.74 -1.46 18.76
CA ILE A 66 -23.80 -1.98 19.73
C ILE A 66 -24.23 -3.42 20.00
N ILE A 67 -23.37 -4.37 19.64
CA ILE A 67 -23.66 -5.81 19.71
C ILE A 67 -23.82 -6.15 21.20
N LYS A 68 -25.06 -6.41 21.61
CA LYS A 68 -25.36 -6.86 22.97
C LYS A 68 -25.09 -8.35 23.20
N GLN A 69 -24.89 -9.11 22.13
CA GLN A 69 -24.65 -10.55 22.18
C GLN A 69 -23.44 -10.90 21.29
N PHE A 70 -22.41 -11.46 21.90
CA PHE A 70 -21.27 -12.02 21.18
C PHE A 70 -21.64 -13.42 20.65
N ASP A 71 -21.71 -13.58 19.34
CA ASP A 71 -21.87 -14.89 18.73
C ASP A 71 -20.50 -15.53 18.50
N LEU A 72 -20.16 -16.48 19.38
CA LEU A 72 -18.89 -17.23 19.33
C LEU A 72 -18.69 -17.98 18.01
N LYS A 73 -19.77 -18.37 17.31
CA LYS A 73 -19.66 -19.04 16.01
C LYS A 73 -19.13 -18.08 14.95
N ILE A 74 -19.65 -16.86 14.92
CA ILE A 74 -19.18 -15.82 13.99
C ILE A 74 -17.74 -15.45 14.30
N ILE A 75 -17.40 -15.24 15.58
CA ILE A 75 -16.03 -14.95 16.00
C ILE A 75 -15.07 -16.07 15.57
N LYS A 76 -15.43 -17.33 15.76
CA LYS A 76 -14.63 -18.48 15.34
C LYS A 76 -14.43 -18.52 13.82
N GLN A 77 -15.47 -18.20 13.03
CA GLN A 77 -15.35 -18.14 11.57
C GLN A 77 -14.39 -17.03 11.13
N ILE A 78 -14.53 -15.83 11.70
CA ILE A 78 -13.63 -14.68 11.41
C ILE A 78 -12.20 -15.06 11.80
N PHE A 79 -12.00 -15.65 12.97
CA PHE A 79 -10.68 -16.03 13.46
C PHE A 79 -10.03 -17.09 12.54
N ASN A 80 -10.77 -18.10 12.14
CA ASN A 80 -10.25 -19.15 11.24
C ASN A 80 -9.75 -18.55 9.92
N ILE A 81 -10.53 -17.65 9.30
CA ILE A 81 -10.12 -16.98 8.06
C ILE A 81 -8.92 -16.07 8.32
N GLY A 82 -8.96 -15.29 9.40
CA GLY A 82 -7.91 -14.35 9.77
C GLY A 82 -6.56 -15.00 10.06
N VAL A 83 -6.58 -16.17 10.70
CA VAL A 83 -5.36 -16.95 11.00
C VAL A 83 -4.64 -17.37 9.71
N PHE A 84 -5.36 -17.87 8.72
CA PHE A 84 -4.74 -18.23 7.44
C PHE A 84 -4.09 -17.04 6.75
N VAL A 85 -4.79 -15.90 6.69
CA VAL A 85 -4.24 -14.65 6.11
C VAL A 85 -3.06 -14.15 6.94
N GLY A 86 -3.15 -14.22 8.27
CA GLY A 86 -2.06 -13.85 9.18
C GLY A 86 -0.81 -14.70 8.98
N VAL A 87 -0.96 -16.03 8.95
CA VAL A 87 0.15 -16.96 8.69
C VAL A 87 0.78 -16.71 7.33
N GLN A 88 -0.02 -16.52 6.28
CA GLN A 88 0.50 -16.16 4.95
C GLN A 88 1.33 -14.87 4.98
N SER A 89 0.84 -13.82 5.65
CA SER A 89 1.56 -12.54 5.78
C SER A 89 2.85 -12.69 6.58
N MET A 90 2.82 -13.49 7.65
CA MET A 90 4.02 -13.79 8.46
C MET A 90 5.07 -14.54 7.64
N LEU A 91 4.67 -15.56 6.87
CA LEU A 91 5.58 -16.30 6.01
C LEU A 91 6.19 -15.40 4.93
N PHE A 92 5.38 -14.57 4.28
CA PHE A 92 5.87 -13.61 3.29
C PHE A 92 6.89 -12.64 3.90
N THR A 93 6.60 -12.10 5.08
CA THR A 93 7.52 -11.20 5.79
C THR A 93 8.81 -11.93 6.19
N ALA A 94 8.71 -13.15 6.71
CA ALA A 94 9.89 -13.94 7.08
C ALA A 94 10.78 -14.23 5.87
N ILE A 95 10.20 -14.64 4.74
CA ILE A 95 10.95 -14.85 3.49
C ILE A 95 11.62 -13.55 3.04
N SER A 96 10.90 -12.44 3.06
CA SER A 96 11.45 -11.12 2.69
C SER A 96 12.63 -10.71 3.59
N MET A 97 12.57 -11.01 4.89
CA MET A 97 13.68 -10.76 5.82
C MET A 97 14.90 -11.63 5.51
N VAL A 98 14.69 -12.90 5.18
CA VAL A 98 15.79 -13.81 4.79
C VAL A 98 16.44 -13.31 3.49
N VAL A 99 15.66 -12.97 2.49
CA VAL A 99 16.16 -12.42 1.22
C VAL A 99 16.94 -11.13 1.46
N ALA A 100 16.39 -10.20 2.26
CA ALA A 100 17.10 -8.96 2.60
C ALA A 100 18.44 -9.23 3.29
N LYS A 101 18.48 -10.20 4.23
CA LYS A 101 19.73 -10.61 4.89
C LYS A 101 20.75 -11.17 3.90
N MET A 102 20.31 -11.96 2.93
CA MET A 102 21.20 -12.49 1.89
C MET A 102 21.75 -11.36 1.00
N VAL A 103 20.90 -10.40 0.62
CA VAL A 103 21.32 -9.26 -0.22
C VAL A 103 22.33 -8.37 0.51
N VAL A 104 22.14 -8.12 1.80
CA VAL A 104 23.08 -7.33 2.63
C VAL A 104 24.50 -7.93 2.62
N SER A 105 24.64 -9.25 2.50
CA SER A 105 25.97 -9.88 2.44
C SER A 105 26.78 -9.52 1.19
N TYR A 106 26.13 -9.00 0.15
CA TYR A 106 26.78 -8.51 -1.08
C TYR A 106 27.12 -7.01 -1.06
N GLY A 107 26.84 -6.33 0.05
CA GLY A 107 27.13 -4.92 0.26
C GLY A 107 25.92 -4.00 0.26
N GLU A 108 26.16 -2.70 0.51
CA GLU A 108 25.09 -1.69 0.62
C GLU A 108 24.45 -1.33 -0.73
N GLY A 109 25.21 -1.38 -1.82
CA GLY A 109 24.72 -1.06 -3.16
C GLY A 109 23.57 -1.96 -3.61
N PRO A 110 23.71 -3.30 -3.62
CA PRO A 110 22.63 -4.22 -3.94
C PRO A 110 21.39 -4.07 -3.04
N LEU A 111 21.58 -3.77 -1.77
CA LEU A 111 20.46 -3.52 -0.85
C LEU A 111 19.69 -2.25 -1.23
N ALA A 112 20.39 -1.17 -1.60
CA ALA A 112 19.76 0.06 -2.06
C ALA A 112 18.97 -0.18 -3.35
N ILE A 113 19.52 -0.93 -4.30
CA ILE A 113 18.84 -1.31 -5.55
C ILE A 113 17.57 -2.11 -5.25
N GLN A 114 17.64 -3.12 -4.38
CA GLN A 114 16.47 -3.91 -4.00
C GLN A 114 15.37 -3.03 -3.38
N ARG A 115 15.74 -2.09 -2.50
CA ARG A 115 14.76 -1.19 -1.86
C ARG A 115 14.08 -0.26 -2.87
N ILE A 116 14.85 0.36 -3.76
CA ILE A 116 14.29 1.24 -4.79
C ILE A 116 13.47 0.43 -5.80
N GLY A 117 13.96 -0.74 -6.24
CA GLY A 117 13.21 -1.64 -7.12
C GLY A 117 11.86 -2.03 -6.52
N SER A 118 11.83 -2.47 -5.27
CA SER A 118 10.58 -2.79 -4.56
C SER A 118 9.65 -1.57 -4.44
N GLN A 119 10.20 -0.36 -4.31
CA GLN A 119 9.40 0.86 -4.28
C GLN A 119 8.76 1.15 -5.65
N ILE A 120 9.51 0.96 -6.73
CA ILE A 120 9.00 1.08 -8.11
C ILE A 120 7.86 0.07 -8.36
N GLU A 121 8.07 -1.19 -7.99
CA GLU A 121 7.05 -2.24 -8.10
C GLU A 121 5.81 -1.96 -7.25
N SER A 122 5.98 -1.34 -6.08
CA SER A 122 4.87 -1.07 -5.15
C SER A 122 3.77 -0.22 -5.79
N VAL A 123 4.10 0.64 -6.76
CA VAL A 123 3.12 1.44 -7.50
C VAL A 123 2.17 0.54 -8.28
N ALA A 124 2.71 -0.49 -8.95
CA ALA A 124 1.91 -1.48 -9.68
C ALA A 124 1.03 -2.30 -8.73
N TRP A 125 1.59 -2.74 -7.60
CA TRP A 125 0.87 -3.46 -6.56
C TRP A 125 -0.26 -2.64 -5.93
N MET A 126 -0.08 -1.33 -5.75
CA MET A 126 -1.13 -0.45 -5.22
C MET A 126 -2.37 -0.42 -6.11
N ILE A 127 -2.20 -0.34 -7.42
CA ILE A 127 -3.32 -0.36 -8.37
C ILE A 127 -4.02 -1.73 -8.34
N ALA A 128 -3.25 -2.81 -8.39
CA ALA A 128 -3.79 -4.17 -8.32
C ALA A 128 -4.57 -4.42 -6.99
N SER A 129 -4.06 -3.92 -5.86
CA SER A 129 -4.73 -4.04 -4.57
C SER A 129 -6.05 -3.27 -4.51
N GLY A 130 -6.16 -2.14 -5.18
CA GLY A 130 -7.42 -1.41 -5.34
C GLY A 130 -8.49 -2.26 -6.04
N PHE A 131 -8.12 -2.94 -7.13
CA PHE A 131 -9.01 -3.90 -7.81
C PHE A 131 -9.38 -5.08 -6.91
N GLN A 132 -8.43 -5.62 -6.15
CA GLN A 132 -8.67 -6.71 -5.20
C GLN A 132 -9.74 -6.35 -4.17
N VAL A 133 -9.66 -5.16 -3.57
CA VAL A 133 -10.63 -4.68 -2.57
C VAL A 133 -12.02 -4.50 -3.20
N ALA A 134 -12.08 -3.90 -4.39
CA ALA A 134 -13.34 -3.70 -5.11
C ALA A 134 -14.00 -5.04 -5.47
N LEU A 135 -13.21 -5.98 -6.00
CA LEU A 135 -13.70 -7.31 -6.36
C LEU A 135 -14.16 -8.11 -5.14
N ALA A 136 -13.40 -8.06 -4.04
CA ALA A 136 -13.78 -8.72 -2.79
C ALA A 136 -15.12 -8.20 -2.24
N SER A 137 -15.33 -6.89 -2.26
CA SER A 137 -16.60 -6.26 -1.87
C SER A 137 -17.75 -6.69 -2.79
N PHE A 138 -17.53 -6.66 -4.11
CA PHE A 138 -18.51 -7.09 -5.10
C PHE A 138 -18.91 -8.56 -4.93
N VAL A 139 -17.91 -9.44 -4.75
CA VAL A 139 -18.14 -10.87 -4.51
C VAL A 139 -18.91 -11.08 -3.21
N GLY A 140 -18.50 -10.44 -2.12
CA GLY A 140 -19.16 -10.57 -0.83
C GLY A 140 -20.64 -10.17 -0.86
N GLN A 141 -20.96 -9.05 -1.50
CA GLN A 141 -22.35 -8.58 -1.65
C GLN A 141 -23.20 -9.52 -2.50
N ASN A 142 -22.69 -9.98 -3.64
CA ASN A 142 -23.44 -10.87 -4.52
C ASN A 142 -23.54 -12.29 -3.95
N PHE A 143 -22.56 -12.74 -3.20
CA PHE A 143 -22.61 -14.03 -2.48
C PHE A 143 -23.69 -14.00 -1.42
N GLY A 144 -23.74 -12.97 -0.59
CA GLY A 144 -24.79 -12.80 0.41
C GLY A 144 -26.21 -12.68 -0.19
N ALA A 145 -26.31 -12.19 -1.44
CA ALA A 145 -27.57 -12.09 -2.18
C ALA A 145 -27.90 -13.38 -2.99
N GLY A 146 -27.07 -14.42 -2.96
CA GLY A 146 -27.26 -15.66 -3.73
C GLY A 146 -27.07 -15.52 -5.25
N LYS A 147 -26.45 -14.42 -5.72
CA LYS A 147 -26.31 -14.08 -7.15
C LYS A 147 -24.99 -14.60 -7.73
N TYR A 148 -24.83 -15.90 -7.80
CA TYR A 148 -23.59 -16.55 -8.24
C TYR A 148 -23.19 -16.26 -9.69
N ASP A 149 -24.15 -16.11 -10.59
CA ASP A 149 -23.85 -15.77 -12.00
C ASP A 149 -23.20 -14.39 -12.11
N ARG A 150 -23.64 -13.43 -11.28
CA ARG A 150 -23.00 -12.11 -11.23
C ARG A 150 -21.57 -12.19 -10.69
N ILE A 151 -21.30 -13.05 -9.72
CA ILE A 151 -19.93 -13.27 -9.22
C ILE A 151 -19.03 -13.77 -10.35
N ARG A 152 -19.49 -14.79 -11.10
CA ARG A 152 -18.75 -15.35 -12.22
C ARG A 152 -18.48 -14.31 -13.31
N GLU A 153 -19.48 -13.51 -13.63
CA GLU A 153 -19.31 -12.46 -14.64
C GLU A 153 -18.36 -11.35 -14.15
N GLY A 154 -18.53 -10.87 -12.91
CA GLY A 154 -17.64 -9.87 -12.30
C GLY A 154 -16.19 -10.35 -12.26
N TYR A 155 -15.95 -11.62 -11.91
CA TYR A 155 -14.62 -12.21 -11.95
C TYR A 155 -14.03 -12.20 -13.37
N LYS A 156 -14.80 -12.64 -14.38
CA LYS A 156 -14.35 -12.62 -15.78
C LYS A 156 -14.00 -11.21 -16.26
N GLN A 157 -14.84 -10.21 -15.93
CA GLN A 157 -14.58 -8.82 -16.31
C GLN A 157 -13.35 -8.26 -15.59
N SER A 158 -13.15 -8.60 -14.33
CA SER A 158 -11.93 -8.23 -13.60
C SER A 158 -10.68 -8.83 -14.23
N MET A 159 -10.72 -10.10 -14.65
CA MET A 159 -9.58 -10.74 -15.34
C MET A 159 -9.28 -10.08 -16.70
N LYS A 160 -10.32 -9.69 -17.47
CA LYS A 160 -10.15 -8.96 -18.73
C LYS A 160 -9.47 -7.61 -18.56
N LEU A 161 -9.57 -6.99 -17.37
CA LEU A 161 -8.89 -5.74 -17.06
C LEU A 161 -7.50 -5.97 -16.45
N LEU A 162 -7.38 -6.92 -15.51
CA LEU A 162 -6.14 -7.15 -14.77
C LEU A 162 -5.05 -7.82 -15.61
N ILE A 163 -5.42 -8.72 -16.51
CA ILE A 163 -4.42 -9.38 -17.37
C ILE A 163 -3.73 -8.39 -18.32
N PRO A 164 -4.45 -7.56 -19.11
CA PRO A 164 -3.79 -6.54 -19.93
C PRO A 164 -3.04 -5.50 -19.09
N TYR A 165 -3.56 -5.13 -17.92
CA TYR A 165 -2.86 -4.25 -17.00
C TYR A 165 -1.53 -4.85 -16.53
N GLY A 166 -1.52 -6.12 -16.10
CA GLY A 166 -0.29 -6.81 -15.71
C GLY A 166 0.74 -6.88 -16.83
N ILE A 167 0.30 -7.21 -18.04
CA ILE A 167 1.17 -7.24 -19.23
C ILE A 167 1.73 -5.85 -19.52
N LEU A 168 0.89 -4.81 -19.47
CA LEU A 168 1.32 -3.44 -19.71
C LEU A 168 2.38 -3.00 -18.70
N VAL A 169 2.13 -3.24 -17.39
CA VAL A 169 3.09 -2.89 -16.32
C VAL A 169 4.40 -3.65 -16.50
N ASN A 170 4.33 -4.94 -16.84
CA ASN A 170 5.51 -5.76 -17.09
C ASN A 170 6.36 -5.17 -18.24
N ILE A 171 5.72 -4.85 -19.37
CA ILE A 171 6.41 -4.20 -20.51
C ILE A 171 7.01 -2.85 -20.12
N LEU A 172 6.27 -2.04 -19.35
CA LEU A 172 6.78 -0.74 -18.89
C LEU A 172 7.98 -0.88 -17.96
N LEU A 173 7.94 -1.80 -17.01
CA LEU A 173 9.06 -2.05 -16.10
C LEU A 173 10.28 -2.58 -16.84
N PHE A 174 10.08 -3.47 -17.83
CA PHE A 174 11.16 -4.02 -18.66
C PHE A 174 11.80 -2.95 -19.55
N VAL A 175 10.99 -2.23 -20.33
CA VAL A 175 11.48 -1.24 -21.30
C VAL A 175 12.10 -0.03 -20.64
N PHE A 176 11.52 0.44 -19.55
CA PHE A 176 11.96 1.65 -18.83
C PHE A 176 12.81 1.36 -17.58
N ALA A 177 13.31 0.12 -17.41
CA ALA A 177 14.08 -0.29 -16.24
C ALA A 177 15.24 0.66 -15.91
N GLU A 178 16.03 1.01 -16.89
CA GLU A 178 17.19 1.88 -16.74
C GLU A 178 16.77 3.32 -16.40
N GLN A 179 15.77 3.86 -17.09
CA GLN A 179 15.25 5.21 -16.86
C GLN A 179 14.63 5.36 -15.46
N LEU A 180 13.92 4.33 -14.99
CA LEU A 180 13.32 4.33 -13.65
C LEU A 180 14.40 4.35 -12.55
N PHE A 181 15.49 3.60 -12.73
CA PHE A 181 16.60 3.63 -11.78
C PHE A 181 17.45 4.89 -11.90
N SER A 182 17.57 5.50 -13.09
CA SER A 182 18.34 6.73 -13.29
C SER A 182 17.78 7.95 -12.53
N ILE A 183 16.51 7.89 -12.11
CA ILE A 183 15.91 8.92 -11.24
C ILE A 183 16.56 8.91 -9.84
N PHE A 184 17.09 7.77 -9.41
CA PHE A 184 17.59 7.57 -8.03
C PHE A 184 19.10 7.37 -7.96
N PHE A 185 19.75 6.93 -9.04
CA PHE A 185 21.17 6.59 -9.09
C PHE A 185 21.84 7.20 -10.32
N GLU A 186 23.03 7.77 -10.12
CA GLU A 186 23.86 8.34 -11.20
C GLU A 186 24.99 7.38 -11.63
N ASN A 187 25.36 6.44 -10.76
CA ASN A 187 26.48 5.53 -11.01
C ASN A 187 26.13 4.46 -12.07
N PRO A 188 26.85 4.38 -13.21
CA PRO A 188 26.56 3.42 -14.29
C PRO A 188 26.58 1.96 -13.85
N ALA A 189 27.48 1.57 -12.92
CA ALA A 189 27.54 0.21 -12.41
C ALA A 189 26.29 -0.15 -11.60
N THR A 190 25.78 0.80 -10.79
CA THR A 190 24.55 0.63 -10.02
C THR A 190 23.32 0.55 -10.94
N LEU A 191 23.29 1.38 -11.98
CA LEU A 191 22.22 1.36 -12.98
C LEU A 191 22.14 0.02 -13.72
N ALA A 192 23.27 -0.56 -14.10
CA ALA A 192 23.31 -1.86 -14.79
C ALA A 192 22.71 -2.98 -13.91
N ILE A 193 23.04 -3.00 -12.61
CA ILE A 193 22.46 -3.97 -11.67
C ILE A 193 20.96 -3.70 -11.47
N GLY A 194 20.56 -2.44 -11.31
CA GLY A 194 19.16 -2.04 -11.16
C GLY A 194 18.31 -2.41 -12.39
N LYS A 195 18.82 -2.19 -13.58
CA LYS A 195 18.19 -2.63 -14.84
C LYS A 195 17.95 -4.13 -14.84
N THR A 196 19.01 -4.92 -14.59
CA THR A 196 18.91 -6.38 -14.51
C THR A 196 17.91 -6.84 -13.45
N TYR A 197 17.84 -6.15 -12.31
CA TYR A 197 16.87 -6.44 -11.26
C TYR A 197 15.43 -6.33 -11.77
N LEU A 198 15.05 -5.22 -12.42
CA LEU A 198 13.70 -5.05 -12.96
C LEU A 198 13.41 -5.96 -14.16
N GLU A 199 14.40 -6.23 -15.01
CA GLU A 199 14.25 -7.16 -16.13
C GLU A 199 13.98 -8.60 -15.69
N ILE A 200 14.54 -9.04 -14.54
CA ILE A 200 14.29 -10.37 -13.99
C ILE A 200 12.92 -10.45 -13.30
N LEU A 201 12.45 -9.36 -12.71
CA LEU A 201 11.19 -9.32 -11.96
C LEU A 201 9.97 -9.02 -12.85
N SER A 202 10.18 -8.40 -14.00
CA SER A 202 9.15 -8.18 -15.02
C SER A 202 8.96 -9.43 -15.87
#